data_a69a0fa45c7346e539ba2f1d902cddb0
#
_entry.id   a69a0fa45c7346e539ba2f1d902cddb0
#
_cell.length_a   1.000
_cell.length_b   1.000
_cell.length_c   1.000
_cell.angle_alpha   90.00
_cell.angle_beta   90.00
_cell.angle_gamma   90.00
#
_symmetry.space_group_name_H-M   'P 1'
#
loop_
_entity.id
_entity.type
_entity.pdbx_description
1 polymer ?
#
loop_
_entity_poly.entity_id
_entity_poly.type
_entity_poly.pdbx_seq_one_letter_code
_entity_poly.pdbx_strand_id
1 'polypeptide(L)'
;LAFLVDPKRRSSGIPPLINPVLVKEFRTRKFGRLHWLLRIVALCAIGSLGLTVITATGTVAWGAPRIVAAMVILQLALLLLFGPSLASGLIAGEMESGGWVQLCMTPLKAAKIVTGKVMSVVWTLLLILLATLPGYFAMGYIQPELKTQLIHVVASLLLSGAMILAVSACCSAFQKTTAVATASSYGILLALLAGTFLVWVARDKPFGKDFVERTLMLNPAAAALSEIRMPGFETYQLVPQAWYVSIAITLFCFLLLGFRTWQLTRPK
;
A
#
# COMPACT_ATOMS: atom_id res chain seq x y z
N LEU A 1 -31.45 -36.96 2.96
CA LEU A 1 -32.04 -35.65 3.35
C LEU A 1 -31.06 -34.80 4.19
N ALA A 2 -30.15 -35.41 5.00
CA ALA A 2 -29.16 -34.67 5.81
C ALA A 2 -28.17 -33.82 5.01
N PHE A 3 -27.94 -34.12 3.72
CA PHE A 3 -27.09 -33.35 2.83
C PHE A 3 -27.78 -32.21 2.09
N LEU A 4 -29.11 -32.10 2.17
CA LEU A 4 -29.91 -31.04 1.53
C LEU A 4 -29.96 -29.76 2.37
N VAL A 5 -29.73 -29.83 3.68
CA VAL A 5 -29.76 -28.69 4.58
C VAL A 5 -28.40 -28.62 5.27
N ASP A 6 -27.56 -27.65 4.83
CA ASP A 6 -26.29 -27.36 5.52
C ASP A 6 -26.61 -26.81 6.93
N PRO A 7 -26.23 -27.54 8.02
CA PRO A 7 -26.47 -27.07 9.38
C PRO A 7 -25.71 -25.77 9.72
N LYS A 8 -24.73 -25.39 8.90
CA LYS A 8 -24.00 -24.12 9.00
C LYS A 8 -24.57 -23.01 8.11
N ARG A 9 -25.72 -23.25 7.45
CA ARG A 9 -26.38 -22.25 6.62
C ARG A 9 -26.73 -21.03 7.48
N ARG A 10 -26.18 -19.87 7.12
CA ARG A 10 -26.52 -18.63 7.82
C ARG A 10 -27.98 -18.25 7.58
N SER A 11 -28.71 -17.99 8.64
CA SER A 11 -30.10 -17.49 8.61
C SER A 11 -30.18 -16.02 8.19
N SER A 12 -29.10 -15.23 8.38
CA SER A 12 -29.06 -13.81 8.01
C SER A 12 -28.34 -13.59 6.69
N GLY A 13 -28.99 -12.89 5.76
CA GLY A 13 -28.42 -12.41 4.51
C GLY A 13 -27.34 -11.34 4.73
N ILE A 14 -26.61 -11.00 3.67
CA ILE A 14 -25.64 -9.88 3.72
C ILE A 14 -26.46 -8.57 3.73
N PRO A 15 -26.20 -7.64 4.69
CA PRO A 15 -26.88 -6.35 4.71
C PRO A 15 -26.69 -5.59 3.39
N PRO A 16 -27.70 -4.86 2.90
CA PRO A 16 -27.68 -4.19 1.59
C PRO A 16 -26.60 -3.10 1.49
N LEU A 17 -26.14 -2.57 2.62
CA LEU A 17 -25.07 -1.57 2.71
C LEU A 17 -23.67 -2.16 2.53
N ILE A 18 -23.49 -3.46 2.74
CA ILE A 18 -22.19 -4.12 2.62
C ILE A 18 -22.02 -4.69 1.21
N ASN A 19 -20.87 -4.43 0.60
CA ASN A 19 -20.57 -4.98 -0.71
C ASN A 19 -20.36 -6.51 -0.61
N PRO A 20 -21.19 -7.35 -1.29
CA PRO A 20 -21.10 -8.81 -1.18
C PRO A 20 -19.76 -9.36 -1.69
N VAL A 21 -19.12 -8.67 -2.66
CA VAL A 21 -17.79 -9.03 -3.18
C VAL A 21 -16.74 -8.86 -2.10
N LEU A 22 -16.81 -7.79 -1.30
CA LEU A 22 -15.91 -7.56 -0.17
C LEU A 22 -15.99 -8.71 0.84
N VAL A 23 -17.20 -9.14 1.19
CA VAL A 23 -17.42 -10.25 2.13
C VAL A 23 -16.86 -11.57 1.57
N LYS A 24 -17.05 -11.83 0.27
CA LYS A 24 -16.45 -12.99 -0.43
C LYS A 24 -14.93 -12.96 -0.31
N GLU A 25 -14.31 -11.82 -0.64
CA GLU A 25 -12.85 -11.67 -0.63
C GLU A 25 -12.25 -11.93 0.75
N PHE A 26 -12.83 -11.39 1.82
CA PHE A 26 -12.36 -11.66 3.18
C PHE A 26 -12.48 -13.13 3.60
N ARG A 27 -13.43 -13.88 3.03
CA ARG A 27 -13.61 -15.31 3.34
C ARG A 27 -12.68 -16.21 2.53
N THR A 28 -12.40 -15.86 1.27
CA THR A 28 -11.70 -16.75 0.33
C THR A 28 -10.19 -16.52 0.29
N ARG A 29 -9.73 -15.30 0.55
CA ARG A 29 -8.28 -15.00 0.52
C ARG A 29 -7.55 -15.64 1.68
N LYS A 30 -6.35 -16.20 1.40
CA LYS A 30 -5.46 -16.77 2.43
C LYS A 30 -5.06 -15.73 3.49
N PHE A 31 -4.88 -14.47 3.10
CA PHE A 31 -4.64 -13.34 4.00
C PHE A 31 -5.90 -12.85 4.75
N GLY A 32 -7.08 -13.27 4.35
CA GLY A 32 -8.33 -13.07 5.10
C GLY A 32 -8.45 -13.96 6.35
N ARG A 33 -7.51 -14.87 6.58
CA ARG A 33 -7.41 -15.59 7.86
C ARG A 33 -6.88 -14.62 8.90
N LEU A 34 -7.76 -14.14 9.74
CA LEU A 34 -7.53 -13.19 10.84
C LEU A 34 -6.22 -13.50 11.62
N HIS A 35 -5.91 -14.76 11.79
CA HIS A 35 -4.73 -15.25 12.50
C HIS A 35 -3.39 -14.86 11.85
N TRP A 36 -3.32 -14.86 10.52
CA TRP A 36 -2.11 -14.47 9.79
C TRP A 36 -1.91 -12.94 9.79
N LEU A 37 -3.00 -12.21 9.60
CA LEU A 37 -3.04 -10.76 9.66
C LEU A 37 -2.64 -10.25 11.05
N LEU A 38 -3.17 -10.86 12.12
CA LEU A 38 -2.82 -10.52 13.50
C LEU A 38 -1.33 -10.75 13.80
N ARG A 39 -0.71 -11.80 13.25
CA ARG A 39 0.74 -12.03 13.41
C ARG A 39 1.57 -10.92 12.77
N ILE A 40 1.22 -10.50 11.55
CA ILE A 40 1.93 -9.42 10.85
C ILE A 40 1.75 -8.11 11.61
N VAL A 41 0.52 -7.79 12.01
CA VAL A 41 0.20 -6.58 12.80
C VAL A 41 0.99 -6.59 14.12
N ALA A 42 1.02 -7.72 14.84
CA ALA A 42 1.78 -7.84 16.08
C ALA A 42 3.28 -7.64 15.86
N LEU A 43 3.85 -8.28 14.82
CA LEU A 43 5.26 -8.10 14.47
C LEU A 43 5.60 -6.65 14.13
N CYS A 44 4.76 -5.97 13.35
CA CYS A 44 4.94 -4.57 13.00
C CYS A 44 4.84 -3.66 14.23
N ALA A 45 3.87 -3.91 15.11
CA ALA A 45 3.69 -3.14 16.35
C ALA A 45 4.87 -3.34 17.31
N ILE A 46 5.30 -4.58 17.53
CA ILE A 46 6.45 -4.90 18.39
C ILE A 46 7.72 -4.28 17.81
N GLY A 47 7.95 -4.37 16.50
CA GLY A 47 9.10 -3.78 15.83
C GLY A 47 9.14 -2.26 15.95
N SER A 48 8.00 -1.58 15.73
CA SER A 48 7.91 -0.12 15.84
C SER A 48 8.08 0.37 17.29
N LEU A 49 7.47 -0.31 18.25
CA LEU A 49 7.66 0.01 19.68
C LEU A 49 9.08 -0.31 20.16
N GLY A 50 9.68 -1.41 19.67
CA GLY A 50 11.08 -1.74 19.97
C GLY A 50 12.05 -0.64 19.54
N LEU A 51 11.86 -0.10 18.32
CA LEU A 51 12.65 1.03 17.82
C LEU A 51 12.46 2.29 18.68
N THR A 52 11.25 2.58 19.16
CA THR A 52 11.00 3.74 20.05
C THR A 52 11.60 3.54 21.43
N VAL A 53 11.59 2.34 21.99
CA VAL A 53 12.26 2.04 23.27
C VAL A 53 13.77 2.22 23.15
N ILE A 54 14.39 1.79 22.07
CA ILE A 54 15.82 2.00 21.77
C ILE A 54 16.15 3.50 21.77
N THR A 55 15.26 4.33 21.22
CA THR A 55 15.41 5.80 21.26
C THR A 55 15.31 6.35 22.67
N ALA A 56 14.33 5.90 23.44
CA ALA A 56 14.04 6.41 24.78
C ALA A 56 15.15 6.04 25.78
N THR A 57 15.75 4.86 25.63
CA THR A 57 16.82 4.38 26.52
C THR A 57 18.20 4.94 26.19
N GLY A 58 18.36 5.64 25.05
CA GLY A 58 19.64 6.20 24.63
C GLY A 58 20.72 5.13 24.38
N THR A 59 20.35 3.85 24.28
CA THR A 59 21.29 2.73 24.07
C THR A 59 22.05 2.82 22.74
N VAL A 60 21.50 3.56 21.77
CA VAL A 60 22.12 3.80 20.47
C VAL A 60 22.17 5.31 20.20
N ALA A 61 23.36 5.81 19.90
CA ALA A 61 23.62 7.23 19.60
C ALA A 61 23.11 7.66 18.19
N TRP A 62 21.98 7.14 17.76
CA TRP A 62 21.49 7.39 16.38
C TRP A 62 20.69 8.69 16.25
N GLY A 63 20.25 9.29 17.32
CA GLY A 63 19.34 10.44 17.27
C GLY A 63 17.94 10.10 16.71
N ALA A 64 16.94 10.88 17.09
CA ALA A 64 15.56 10.65 16.70
C ALA A 64 15.30 10.62 15.18
N PRO A 65 15.89 11.50 14.33
CA PRO A 65 15.63 11.47 12.91
C PRO A 65 16.01 10.14 12.22
N ARG A 66 17.12 9.52 12.64
CA ARG A 66 17.56 8.24 12.06
C ARG A 66 16.63 7.09 12.44
N ILE A 67 16.11 7.08 13.65
CA ILE A 67 15.21 6.03 14.12
C ILE A 67 13.85 6.16 13.44
N VAL A 68 13.31 7.38 13.33
CA VAL A 68 12.08 7.61 12.56
C VAL A 68 12.28 7.25 11.09
N ALA A 69 13.44 7.55 10.50
CA ALA A 69 13.78 7.13 9.14
C ALA A 69 13.80 5.60 9.00
N ALA A 70 14.38 4.88 9.96
CA ALA A 70 14.36 3.41 9.97
C ALA A 70 12.93 2.86 10.04
N MET A 71 12.04 3.48 10.83
CA MET A 71 10.63 3.13 10.89
C MET A 71 9.92 3.36 9.55
N VAL A 72 10.19 4.49 8.88
CA VAL A 72 9.66 4.81 7.55
C VAL A 72 10.11 3.78 6.51
N ILE A 73 11.40 3.44 6.49
CA ILE A 73 11.96 2.46 5.56
C ILE A 73 11.37 1.07 5.80
N LEU A 74 11.25 0.65 7.08
CA LEU A 74 10.61 -0.62 7.44
C LEU A 74 9.16 -0.66 6.94
N GLN A 75 8.40 0.40 7.19
CA GLN A 75 7.01 0.50 6.77
C GLN A 75 6.86 0.48 5.25
N LEU A 76 7.72 1.20 4.54
CA LEU A 76 7.74 1.21 3.09
C LEU A 76 8.08 -0.17 2.52
N ALA A 77 9.06 -0.87 3.11
CA ALA A 77 9.41 -2.23 2.72
C ALA A 77 8.24 -3.20 2.90
N LEU A 78 7.48 -3.09 4.00
CA LEU A 78 6.26 -3.87 4.22
C LEU A 78 5.17 -3.54 3.18
N LEU A 79 4.93 -2.27 2.91
CA LEU A 79 3.96 -1.86 1.89
C LEU A 79 4.36 -2.35 0.50
N LEU A 80 5.64 -2.27 0.14
CA LEU A 80 6.16 -2.75 -1.12
C LEU A 80 6.11 -4.28 -1.23
N LEU A 81 6.35 -5.00 -0.14
CA LEU A 81 6.29 -6.47 -0.11
C LEU A 81 4.85 -6.97 -0.23
N PHE A 82 3.92 -6.42 0.54
CA PHE A 82 2.55 -6.91 0.60
C PHE A 82 1.62 -6.27 -0.44
N GLY A 83 1.84 -5.01 -0.81
CA GLY A 83 0.97 -4.29 -1.75
C GLY A 83 0.81 -4.99 -3.09
N PRO A 84 1.89 -5.24 -3.84
CA PRO A 84 1.80 -5.94 -5.12
C PRO A 84 1.28 -7.37 -4.98
N SER A 85 1.72 -8.12 -3.96
CA SER A 85 1.29 -9.51 -3.77
C SER A 85 -0.23 -9.62 -3.49
N LEU A 86 -0.81 -8.62 -2.84
CA LEU A 86 -2.24 -8.58 -2.55
C LEU A 86 -3.06 -8.02 -3.70
N ALA A 87 -2.56 -6.99 -4.39
CA ALA A 87 -3.33 -6.24 -5.37
C ALA A 87 -3.20 -6.76 -6.81
N SER A 88 -2.08 -7.38 -7.16
CA SER A 88 -1.86 -7.91 -8.52
C SER A 88 -2.81 -9.04 -8.92
N GLY A 89 -3.34 -9.79 -7.96
CA GLY A 89 -4.32 -10.85 -8.20
C GLY A 89 -5.78 -10.39 -8.26
N LEU A 90 -6.07 -9.09 -8.11
CA LEU A 90 -7.46 -8.60 -8.01
C LEU A 90 -8.34 -8.93 -9.21
N ILE A 91 -7.83 -8.73 -10.42
CA ILE A 91 -8.52 -8.99 -11.69
C ILE A 91 -7.84 -10.14 -12.42
N ALA A 92 -6.51 -10.14 -12.51
CA ALA A 92 -5.75 -11.20 -13.17
C ALA A 92 -6.06 -12.60 -12.61
N GLY A 93 -6.25 -12.74 -11.29
CA GLY A 93 -6.61 -14.01 -10.66
C GLY A 93 -8.00 -14.53 -11.05
N GLU A 94 -8.97 -13.64 -11.21
CA GLU A 94 -10.30 -14.03 -11.70
C GLU A 94 -10.29 -14.33 -13.21
N MET A 95 -9.43 -13.66 -13.98
CA MET A 95 -9.27 -13.96 -15.40
C MET A 95 -8.58 -15.31 -15.59
N GLU A 96 -7.54 -15.60 -14.82
CA GLU A 96 -6.78 -16.85 -14.88
C GLU A 96 -7.63 -18.06 -14.47
N SER A 97 -8.49 -17.90 -13.45
CA SER A 97 -9.40 -18.95 -12.96
C SER A 97 -10.71 -19.06 -13.75
N GLY A 98 -10.96 -18.18 -14.74
CA GLY A 98 -12.25 -18.09 -15.44
C GLY A 98 -13.39 -17.48 -14.60
N GLY A 99 -13.13 -17.11 -13.36
CA GLY A 99 -14.11 -16.53 -12.45
C GLY A 99 -14.67 -15.18 -12.89
N TRP A 100 -13.90 -14.45 -13.72
CA TRP A 100 -14.34 -13.14 -14.24
C TRP A 100 -15.65 -13.23 -15.03
N VAL A 101 -15.79 -14.25 -15.90
CA VAL A 101 -17.01 -14.45 -16.68
C VAL A 101 -18.21 -14.71 -15.75
N GLN A 102 -18.02 -15.53 -14.72
CA GLN A 102 -19.07 -15.81 -13.74
C GLN A 102 -19.48 -14.55 -12.96
N LEU A 103 -18.53 -13.70 -12.61
CA LEU A 103 -18.80 -12.41 -11.95
C LEU A 103 -19.58 -11.45 -12.87
N CYS A 104 -19.29 -11.44 -14.17
CA CYS A 104 -20.01 -10.63 -15.14
C CYS A 104 -21.45 -11.11 -15.39
N MET A 105 -21.74 -12.39 -15.15
CA MET A 105 -23.11 -12.94 -15.23
C MET A 105 -23.98 -12.57 -14.00
N THR A 106 -23.37 -12.05 -12.93
CA THR A 106 -24.14 -11.58 -11.77
C THR A 106 -24.80 -10.22 -12.05
N PRO A 107 -25.95 -9.88 -11.41
CA PRO A 107 -26.59 -8.58 -11.59
C PRO A 107 -25.83 -7.40 -10.95
N LEU A 108 -24.51 -7.58 -10.67
CA LEU A 108 -23.67 -6.58 -10.07
C LEU A 108 -23.00 -5.70 -11.14
N LYS A 109 -23.04 -4.39 -10.94
CA LYS A 109 -22.27 -3.46 -11.80
C LYS A 109 -20.76 -3.73 -11.66
N ALA A 110 -20.02 -3.66 -12.76
CA ALA A 110 -18.55 -3.83 -12.77
C ALA A 110 -17.84 -2.97 -11.72
N ALA A 111 -18.24 -1.72 -11.59
CA ALA A 111 -17.71 -0.82 -10.57
C ALA A 111 -17.87 -1.38 -9.14
N LYS A 112 -19.02 -2.01 -8.83
CA LYS A 112 -19.27 -2.60 -7.51
C LYS A 112 -18.40 -3.84 -7.27
N ILE A 113 -18.09 -4.60 -8.33
CA ILE A 113 -17.17 -5.75 -8.25
C ILE A 113 -15.75 -5.25 -7.95
N VAL A 114 -15.27 -4.29 -8.73
CA VAL A 114 -13.90 -3.76 -8.60
C VAL A 114 -13.71 -3.04 -7.27
N THR A 115 -14.64 -2.17 -6.88
CA THR A 115 -14.56 -1.46 -5.59
C THR A 115 -14.55 -2.42 -4.41
N GLY A 116 -15.35 -3.50 -4.44
CA GLY A 116 -15.34 -4.53 -3.41
C GLY A 116 -13.98 -5.23 -3.28
N LYS A 117 -13.36 -5.56 -4.41
CA LYS A 117 -12.04 -6.17 -4.46
C LYS A 117 -10.93 -5.22 -3.99
N VAL A 118 -10.89 -4.01 -4.52
CA VAL A 118 -9.91 -2.97 -4.13
C VAL A 118 -10.03 -2.69 -2.63
N MET A 119 -11.25 -2.52 -2.11
CA MET A 119 -11.47 -2.22 -0.70
C MET A 119 -10.97 -3.33 0.23
N SER A 120 -11.00 -4.59 -0.20
CA SER A 120 -10.42 -5.70 0.58
C SER A 120 -8.92 -5.56 0.78
N VAL A 121 -8.19 -5.06 -0.23
CA VAL A 121 -6.75 -4.80 -0.14
C VAL A 121 -6.46 -3.52 0.63
N VAL A 122 -7.27 -2.47 0.43
CA VAL A 122 -7.18 -1.21 1.20
C VAL A 122 -7.21 -1.50 2.70
N TRP A 123 -8.19 -2.28 3.17
CA TRP A 123 -8.29 -2.64 4.58
C TRP A 123 -7.05 -3.38 5.09
N THR A 124 -6.51 -4.30 4.29
CA THR A 124 -5.31 -5.06 4.68
C THR A 124 -4.08 -4.17 4.77
N LEU A 125 -3.84 -3.30 3.78
CA LEU A 125 -2.72 -2.36 3.79
C LEU A 125 -2.86 -1.32 4.90
N LEU A 126 -4.09 -0.84 5.15
CA LEU A 126 -4.38 0.10 6.22
C LEU A 126 -4.11 -0.52 7.60
N LEU A 127 -4.44 -1.80 7.81
CA LEU A 127 -4.11 -2.51 9.06
C LEU A 127 -2.60 -2.64 9.26
N ILE A 128 -1.82 -2.92 8.21
CA ILE A 128 -0.36 -2.97 8.28
C ILE A 128 0.20 -1.59 8.65
N LEU A 129 -0.34 -0.52 8.08
CA LEU A 129 0.05 0.84 8.38
C LEU A 129 -0.34 1.23 9.81
N LEU A 130 -1.56 0.89 10.24
CA LEU A 130 -2.07 1.17 11.58
C LEU A 130 -1.23 0.48 12.66
N ALA A 131 -0.67 -0.71 12.36
CA ALA A 131 0.16 -1.47 13.28
C ALA A 131 1.45 -0.74 13.68
N THR A 132 1.97 0.15 12.86
CA THR A 132 3.17 0.94 13.15
C THR A 132 2.88 2.30 13.80
N LEU A 133 1.61 2.76 13.77
CA LEU A 133 1.22 4.04 14.39
C LEU A 133 1.60 4.18 15.86
N PRO A 134 1.48 3.15 16.73
CA PRO A 134 1.86 3.27 18.12
C PRO A 134 3.31 3.76 18.31
N GLY A 135 4.24 3.32 17.44
CA GLY A 135 5.62 3.78 17.46
C GLY A 135 5.76 5.26 17.09
N TYR A 136 5.02 5.75 16.08
CA TYR A 136 5.02 7.18 15.74
C TYR A 136 4.39 8.03 16.83
N PHE A 137 3.32 7.57 17.49
CA PHE A 137 2.72 8.26 18.63
C PHE A 137 3.68 8.32 19.81
N ALA A 138 4.33 7.22 20.15
CA ALA A 138 5.32 7.18 21.22
C ALA A 138 6.48 8.14 20.93
N MET A 139 6.96 8.19 19.70
CA MET A 139 8.01 9.14 19.29
C MET A 139 7.57 10.58 19.40
N GLY A 140 6.35 10.91 18.98
CA GLY A 140 5.77 12.25 19.14
C GLY A 140 5.51 12.65 20.60
N TYR A 141 5.38 11.67 21.51
CA TYR A 141 5.31 11.93 22.94
C TYR A 141 6.69 12.21 23.53
N ILE A 142 7.72 11.45 23.14
CA ILE A 142 9.11 11.61 23.60
C ILE A 142 9.69 12.94 23.08
N GLN A 143 9.36 13.31 21.83
CA GLN A 143 9.86 14.53 21.18
C GLN A 143 8.69 15.35 20.59
N PRO A 144 8.06 16.22 21.37
CA PRO A 144 6.91 17.02 20.94
C PRO A 144 7.17 17.93 19.73
N GLU A 145 8.41 18.35 19.54
CA GLU A 145 8.84 19.20 18.40
C GLU A 145 8.67 18.50 17.05
N LEU A 146 8.72 17.17 17.02
CA LEU A 146 8.59 16.38 15.80
C LEU A 146 7.13 16.06 15.43
N LYS A 147 6.13 16.46 16.21
CA LYS A 147 4.71 16.08 15.98
C LYS A 147 4.22 16.42 14.56
N THR A 148 4.48 17.63 14.09
CA THR A 148 4.05 18.07 12.75
C THR A 148 4.74 17.25 11.65
N GLN A 149 6.03 17.01 11.79
CA GLN A 149 6.81 16.20 10.86
C GLN A 149 6.31 14.74 10.82
N LEU A 150 5.98 14.18 12.00
CA LEU A 150 5.41 12.82 12.09
C LEU A 150 4.04 12.70 11.41
N ILE A 151 3.20 13.73 11.47
CA ILE A 151 1.92 13.78 10.74
C ILE A 151 2.17 13.77 9.23
N HIS A 152 3.11 14.58 8.75
CA HIS A 152 3.49 14.59 7.33
C HIS A 152 4.08 13.26 6.87
N VAL A 153 4.86 12.59 7.73
CA VAL A 153 5.37 11.24 7.48
C VAL A 153 4.24 10.23 7.31
N VAL A 154 3.29 10.20 8.24
CA VAL A 154 2.14 9.28 8.16
C VAL A 154 1.30 9.56 6.92
N ALA A 155 1.08 10.83 6.58
CA ALA A 155 0.38 11.21 5.34
C ALA A 155 1.14 10.72 4.09
N SER A 156 2.46 10.88 4.05
CA SER A 156 3.30 10.40 2.95
C SER A 156 3.29 8.87 2.83
N LEU A 157 3.25 8.14 3.95
CA LEU A 157 3.12 6.67 3.97
C LEU A 157 1.74 6.20 3.50
N LEU A 158 0.67 6.91 3.86
CA LEU A 158 -0.69 6.66 3.34
C LEU A 158 -0.73 6.84 1.82
N LEU A 159 -0.14 7.91 1.30
CA LEU A 159 -0.04 8.17 -0.14
C LEU A 159 0.81 7.11 -0.85
N SER A 160 1.93 6.68 -0.23
CA SER A 160 2.75 5.57 -0.74
C SER A 160 1.93 4.28 -0.86
N GLY A 161 1.17 3.94 0.17
CA GLY A 161 0.29 2.76 0.17
C GLY A 161 -0.80 2.84 -0.90
N ALA A 162 -1.43 4.01 -1.07
CA ALA A 162 -2.44 4.25 -2.10
C ALA A 162 -1.84 4.14 -3.51
N MET A 163 -0.65 4.69 -3.74
CA MET A 163 0.06 4.61 -5.01
C MET A 163 0.46 3.16 -5.34
N ILE A 164 1.03 2.43 -4.39
CA ILE A 164 1.40 1.02 -4.54
C ILE A 164 0.18 0.18 -4.90
N LEU A 165 -0.93 0.38 -4.20
CA LEU A 165 -2.20 -0.28 -4.48
C LEU A 165 -2.71 0.04 -5.88
N ALA A 166 -2.75 1.30 -6.27
CA ALA A 166 -3.28 1.75 -7.55
C ALA A 166 -2.47 1.20 -8.73
N VAL A 167 -1.14 1.27 -8.66
CA VAL A 167 -0.23 0.72 -9.68
C VAL A 167 -0.41 -0.80 -9.79
N SER A 168 -0.45 -1.51 -8.68
CA SER A 168 -0.58 -2.98 -8.68
C SER A 168 -1.95 -3.44 -9.16
N ALA A 169 -3.03 -2.75 -8.78
CA ALA A 169 -4.38 -3.02 -9.29
C ALA A 169 -4.50 -2.70 -10.79
N CYS A 170 -3.85 -1.64 -11.26
CA CYS A 170 -3.78 -1.30 -12.67
C CYS A 170 -3.07 -2.43 -13.45
N CYS A 171 -1.89 -2.88 -13.02
CA CYS A 171 -1.17 -4.01 -13.63
C CYS A 171 -2.05 -5.27 -13.68
N SER A 172 -2.81 -5.54 -12.61
CA SER A 172 -3.75 -6.67 -12.56
C SER A 172 -4.82 -6.63 -13.64
N ALA A 173 -5.27 -5.44 -14.05
CA ALA A 173 -6.32 -5.30 -15.07
C ALA A 173 -5.83 -5.52 -16.51
N PHE A 174 -4.53 -5.30 -16.74
CA PHE A 174 -3.93 -5.44 -18.07
C PHE A 174 -3.35 -6.82 -18.33
N GLN A 175 -3.07 -7.61 -17.30
CA GLN A 175 -2.45 -8.93 -17.42
C GLN A 175 -3.48 -10.06 -17.31
N LYS A 176 -3.23 -11.17 -18.01
CA LYS A 176 -4.11 -12.35 -17.99
C LYS A 176 -3.76 -13.34 -16.87
N THR A 177 -2.54 -13.31 -16.37
CA THR A 177 -2.04 -14.23 -15.34
C THR A 177 -1.57 -13.47 -14.11
N THR A 178 -1.76 -14.05 -12.95
CA THR A 178 -1.35 -13.46 -11.66
C THR A 178 0.16 -13.31 -11.56
N ALA A 179 0.92 -14.27 -12.10
CA ALA A 179 2.38 -14.24 -12.07
C ALA A 179 2.94 -13.02 -12.82
N VAL A 180 2.47 -12.77 -14.06
CA VAL A 180 2.92 -11.63 -14.86
C VAL A 180 2.44 -10.31 -14.25
N ALA A 181 1.21 -10.26 -13.71
CA ALA A 181 0.69 -9.08 -13.02
C ALA A 181 1.54 -8.73 -11.78
N THR A 182 1.95 -9.73 -11.02
CA THR A 182 2.79 -9.54 -9.84
C THR A 182 4.20 -9.08 -10.23
N ALA A 183 4.82 -9.73 -11.20
CA ALA A 183 6.15 -9.38 -11.67
C ALA A 183 6.21 -7.95 -12.25
N SER A 184 5.22 -7.57 -13.09
CA SER A 184 5.13 -6.22 -13.64
C SER A 184 4.88 -5.16 -12.55
N SER A 185 4.04 -5.46 -11.55
CA SER A 185 3.78 -4.56 -10.42
C SER A 185 5.05 -4.31 -9.61
N TYR A 186 5.79 -5.36 -9.25
CA TYR A 186 7.07 -5.21 -8.55
C TYR A 186 8.09 -4.48 -9.42
N GLY A 187 8.19 -4.80 -10.72
CA GLY A 187 9.13 -4.13 -11.63
C GLY A 187 8.90 -2.62 -11.70
N ILE A 188 7.64 -2.19 -11.90
CA ILE A 188 7.29 -0.78 -11.96
C ILE A 188 7.52 -0.07 -10.61
N LEU A 189 7.10 -0.69 -9.51
CA LEU A 189 7.25 -0.08 -8.19
C LEU A 189 8.70 -0.03 -7.72
N LEU A 190 9.51 -1.06 -8.00
CA LEU A 190 10.94 -1.03 -7.72
C LEU A 190 11.64 0.03 -8.57
N ALA A 191 11.32 0.15 -9.86
CA ALA A 191 11.86 1.19 -10.71
C ALA A 191 11.48 2.60 -10.18
N LEU A 192 10.25 2.78 -9.71
CA LEU A 192 9.75 4.06 -9.24
C LEU A 192 10.27 4.41 -7.85
N LEU A 193 10.26 3.48 -6.89
CA LEU A 193 10.69 3.72 -5.51
C LEU A 193 12.20 3.55 -5.33
N ALA A 194 12.76 2.40 -5.71
CA ALA A 194 14.20 2.15 -5.56
C ALA A 194 15.03 2.88 -6.62
N GLY A 195 14.52 3.01 -7.86
CA GLY A 195 15.20 3.76 -8.92
C GLY A 195 15.44 5.23 -8.56
N THR A 196 14.47 5.89 -7.93
CA THR A 196 14.63 7.29 -7.46
C THR A 196 15.66 7.40 -6.35
N PHE A 197 15.74 6.40 -5.45
CA PHE A 197 16.79 6.35 -4.43
C PHE A 197 18.18 6.10 -5.03
N LEU A 198 18.29 5.29 -6.11
CA LEU A 198 19.58 5.12 -6.82
C LEU A 198 20.06 6.43 -7.44
N VAL A 199 19.15 7.23 -8.02
CA VAL A 199 19.48 8.57 -8.52
C VAL A 199 19.96 9.47 -7.38
N TRP A 200 19.36 9.40 -6.19
CA TRP A 200 19.83 10.13 -5.02
C TRP A 200 21.21 9.68 -4.53
N VAL A 201 21.52 8.40 -4.57
CA VAL A 201 22.87 7.88 -4.22
C VAL A 201 23.91 8.42 -5.20
N ALA A 202 23.57 8.58 -6.48
CA ALA A 202 24.44 9.11 -7.52
C ALA A 202 24.44 10.67 -7.63
N ARG A 203 23.92 11.37 -6.61
CA ARG A 203 23.73 12.84 -6.59
C ARG A 203 24.98 13.69 -6.84
N ASP A 204 26.16 13.17 -6.50
CA ASP A 204 27.41 13.93 -6.60
C ASP A 204 27.99 13.95 -8.02
N LYS A 205 27.81 12.87 -8.79
CA LYS A 205 28.13 12.72 -10.22
C LYS A 205 27.41 11.49 -10.79
N PRO A 206 26.70 11.55 -11.92
CA PRO A 206 26.64 12.62 -12.96
C PRO A 206 25.47 13.59 -12.78
N PHE A 207 24.59 13.42 -11.77
CA PHE A 207 23.32 14.13 -11.67
C PHE A 207 23.44 15.43 -10.87
N GLY A 208 22.91 16.54 -11.43
CA GLY A 208 22.80 17.80 -10.72
C GLY A 208 21.70 17.79 -9.66
N LYS A 209 21.80 18.70 -8.66
CA LYS A 209 20.85 18.80 -7.54
C LYS A 209 19.39 18.91 -8.00
N ASP A 210 19.10 19.74 -9.00
CA ASP A 210 17.74 19.95 -9.51
C ASP A 210 17.14 18.72 -10.18
N PHE A 211 17.95 17.91 -10.86
CA PHE A 211 17.51 16.67 -11.46
C PHE A 211 17.16 15.64 -10.38
N VAL A 212 18.00 15.52 -9.35
CA VAL A 212 17.75 14.61 -8.20
C VAL A 212 16.48 15.02 -7.48
N GLU A 213 16.26 16.30 -7.22
CA GLU A 213 15.08 16.80 -6.53
C GLU A 213 13.80 16.50 -7.33
N ARG A 214 13.77 16.77 -8.63
CA ARG A 214 12.62 16.43 -9.50
C ARG A 214 12.35 14.94 -9.54
N THR A 215 13.38 14.12 -9.54
CA THR A 215 13.23 12.67 -9.55
C THR A 215 12.70 12.16 -8.20
N LEU A 216 13.14 12.73 -7.09
CA LEU A 216 12.66 12.38 -5.75
C LEU A 216 11.21 12.79 -5.52
N MET A 217 10.69 13.82 -6.21
CA MET A 217 9.27 14.20 -6.16
C MET A 217 8.31 13.08 -6.62
N LEU A 218 8.79 12.14 -7.44
CA LEU A 218 8.02 10.96 -7.84
C LEU A 218 7.83 9.95 -6.71
N ASN A 219 8.60 10.09 -5.63
CA ASN A 219 8.64 9.12 -4.54
C ASN A 219 8.10 9.73 -3.23
N PRO A 220 6.88 9.37 -2.80
CA PRO A 220 6.32 9.89 -1.56
C PRO A 220 7.07 9.41 -0.31
N ALA A 221 7.86 8.31 -0.42
CA ALA A 221 8.72 7.87 0.66
C ALA A 221 9.94 8.78 0.84
N ALA A 222 10.50 9.30 -0.26
CA ALA A 222 11.56 10.31 -0.19
C ALA A 222 11.05 11.60 0.47
N ALA A 223 9.78 11.97 0.21
CA ALA A 223 9.13 13.09 0.88
C ALA A 223 9.03 12.87 2.40
N ALA A 224 8.69 11.66 2.85
CA ALA A 224 8.68 11.34 4.28
C ALA A 224 10.07 11.47 4.92
N LEU A 225 11.13 11.05 4.22
CA LEU A 225 12.51 11.15 4.71
C LEU A 225 13.03 12.59 4.72
N SER A 226 12.63 13.43 3.77
CA SER A 226 12.99 14.85 3.73
C SER A 226 12.35 15.63 4.89
N GLU A 227 11.10 15.32 5.26
CA GLU A 227 10.41 15.95 6.39
C GLU A 227 11.10 15.72 7.73
N ILE A 228 11.66 14.53 7.94
CA ILE A 228 12.39 14.17 9.16
C ILE A 228 13.82 14.76 9.16
N ARG A 229 14.22 15.41 8.07
CA ARG A 229 15.59 15.89 7.87
C ARG A 229 16.63 14.78 8.08
N MET A 230 16.35 13.59 7.49
CA MET A 230 17.33 12.51 7.53
C MET A 230 18.65 12.99 6.93
N PRO A 231 19.83 12.59 7.50
CA PRO A 231 21.12 12.93 6.92
C PRO A 231 21.20 12.62 5.42
N GLY A 232 21.50 13.64 4.61
CA GLY A 232 21.52 13.56 3.14
C GLY A 232 20.21 13.95 2.45
N PHE A 233 19.11 14.15 3.18
CA PHE A 233 17.84 14.70 2.68
C PHE A 233 17.55 16.11 3.19
N GLU A 234 18.40 16.69 4.03
CA GLU A 234 18.21 18.00 4.67
C GLU A 234 18.07 19.16 3.70
N THR A 235 18.65 19.02 2.51
CA THR A 235 18.69 20.07 1.48
C THR A 235 17.51 20.05 0.52
N TYR A 236 16.63 19.01 0.59
CA TYR A 236 15.51 18.82 -0.32
C TYR A 236 14.20 19.19 0.37
N GLN A 237 13.37 20.00 -0.30
CA GLN A 237 12.02 20.35 0.14
C GLN A 237 11.00 19.68 -0.80
N LEU A 238 10.70 18.41 -0.53
CA LEU A 238 9.86 17.61 -1.43
C LEU A 238 8.36 17.77 -1.17
N VAL A 239 7.96 18.14 0.05
CA VAL A 239 6.56 18.38 0.41
C VAL A 239 6.21 19.85 0.13
N PRO A 240 5.04 20.18 -0.46
CA PRO A 240 3.89 19.31 -0.83
C PRO A 240 3.94 18.72 -2.25
N GLN A 241 4.97 19.03 -3.04
CA GLN A 241 5.00 18.69 -4.48
C GLN A 241 4.93 17.17 -4.72
N ALA A 242 5.68 16.37 -3.95
CA ALA A 242 5.64 14.91 -4.04
C ALA A 242 4.26 14.34 -3.73
N TRP A 243 3.47 14.98 -2.87
CA TRP A 243 2.10 14.57 -2.58
C TRP A 243 1.19 14.77 -3.81
N TYR A 244 1.27 15.94 -4.48
CA TYR A 244 0.49 16.18 -5.69
C TYR A 244 0.82 15.19 -6.80
N VAL A 245 2.10 14.90 -7.01
CA VAL A 245 2.55 13.90 -7.99
C VAL A 245 2.04 12.51 -7.64
N SER A 246 2.15 12.09 -6.39
CA SER A 246 1.66 10.78 -5.92
C SER A 246 0.14 10.64 -6.07
N ILE A 247 -0.62 11.69 -5.77
CA ILE A 247 -2.07 11.73 -5.97
C ILE A 247 -2.39 11.64 -7.47
N ALA A 248 -1.68 12.39 -8.32
CA ALA A 248 -1.88 12.36 -9.76
C ALA A 248 -1.63 10.96 -10.36
N ILE A 249 -0.53 10.29 -9.97
CA ILE A 249 -0.22 8.91 -10.39
C ILE A 249 -1.32 7.97 -9.92
N THR A 250 -1.74 8.07 -8.66
CA THR A 250 -2.78 7.23 -8.07
C THR A 250 -4.10 7.37 -8.82
N LEU A 251 -4.55 8.61 -9.07
CA LEU A 251 -5.77 8.90 -9.81
C LEU A 251 -5.69 8.39 -11.26
N PHE A 252 -4.56 8.62 -11.92
CA PHE A 252 -4.33 8.12 -13.28
C PHE A 252 -4.43 6.59 -13.36
N CYS A 253 -3.80 5.88 -12.43
CA CYS A 253 -3.89 4.41 -12.37
C CYS A 253 -5.33 3.93 -12.09
N PHE A 254 -6.10 4.61 -11.22
CA PHE A 254 -7.50 4.26 -10.98
C PHE A 254 -8.40 4.56 -12.18
N LEU A 255 -8.14 5.63 -12.94
CA LEU A 255 -8.85 5.92 -14.19
C LEU A 255 -8.58 4.83 -15.24
N LEU A 256 -7.32 4.43 -15.41
CA LEU A 256 -6.94 3.33 -16.30
C LEU A 256 -7.59 2.01 -15.87
N LEU A 257 -7.59 1.70 -14.57
CA LEU A 257 -8.27 0.55 -14.01
C LEU A 257 -9.77 0.56 -14.33
N GLY A 258 -10.43 1.69 -14.09
CA GLY A 258 -11.86 1.86 -14.40
C GLY A 258 -12.17 1.71 -15.88
N PHE A 259 -11.38 2.33 -16.75
CA PHE A 259 -11.52 2.21 -18.20
C PHE A 259 -11.34 0.76 -18.68
N ARG A 260 -10.30 0.08 -18.18
CA ARG A 260 -10.03 -1.31 -18.57
C ARG A 260 -11.11 -2.25 -18.09
N THR A 261 -11.60 -2.11 -16.86
CA THR A 261 -12.68 -2.94 -16.34
C THR A 261 -14.00 -2.71 -17.09
N TRP A 262 -14.29 -1.47 -17.49
CA TRP A 262 -15.42 -1.18 -18.35
C TRP A 262 -15.32 -1.85 -19.73
N GLN A 263 -14.11 -1.89 -20.34
CA GLN A 263 -13.89 -2.65 -21.59
C GLN A 263 -14.10 -4.15 -21.39
N LEU A 264 -13.65 -4.73 -20.27
CA LEU A 264 -13.75 -6.15 -19.97
C LEU A 264 -15.20 -6.61 -19.68
N THR A 265 -16.10 -5.71 -19.35
CA THR A 265 -17.50 -6.01 -19.09
C THR A 265 -18.42 -5.80 -20.29
N ARG A 266 -17.92 -5.24 -21.39
CA ARG A 266 -18.70 -5.15 -22.61
C ARG A 266 -18.75 -6.53 -23.29
N PRO A 267 -19.93 -7.03 -23.65
CA PRO A 267 -20.04 -8.24 -24.48
C PRO A 267 -19.33 -7.99 -25.82
N LYS A 268 -18.46 -8.91 -26.20
CA LYS A 268 -17.89 -8.96 -27.55
C LYS A 268 -18.89 -9.59 -28.50
#